data_986119f44a7f3dbd89ffacb764f73b5a
#
_entry.id   986119f44a7f3dbd89ffacb764f73b5a
#
_cell.length_a   1.000
_cell.length_b   1.000
_cell.length_c   1.000
_cell.angle_alpha   90.00
_cell.angle_beta   90.00
_cell.angle_gamma   90.00
#
_symmetry.space_group_name_H-M   'P 1'
#
loop_
_entity.id
_entity.type
_entity.pdbx_description
1 polymer ?
#
loop_
_entity_poly.entity_id
_entity_poly.type
_entity_poly.pdbx_seq_one_letter_code
_entity_poly.pdbx_strand_id
1 'polypeptide(L)'
;KNITVLHANTMYPTPMEDVNLNAMLTIQKEFDVAVGYSDHTLGIEVDIAAVSMGASIVEKHFTLDKTMKGPDHQASLEPHELNAMIVAIRNVEKALGDGVKVPSRSEQPNMMVVRKSIVAAQPIKKGEKITEDHIAAKRPGNGMSPMKWDEVVGSKSIKDYQIDELI
;
A
#
# COMPACT_ATOMS: atom_id res chain seq x y z
N LYS A 1 30.26 -8.05 -7.39
CA LYS A 1 30.54 -8.54 -6.02
C LYS A 1 29.20 -8.63 -5.29
N ASN A 2 28.93 -9.78 -4.68
CA ASN A 2 27.74 -9.93 -3.82
C ASN A 2 28.08 -9.35 -2.44
N ILE A 3 27.83 -8.04 -2.26
CA ILE A 3 28.04 -7.33 -1.01
C ILE A 3 26.70 -6.73 -0.60
N THR A 4 26.31 -6.94 0.64
CA THR A 4 25.19 -6.21 1.29
C THR A 4 25.77 -5.34 2.41
N VAL A 5 25.42 -4.08 2.43
CA VAL A 5 25.85 -3.12 3.47
C VAL A 5 24.69 -2.90 4.43
N LEU A 6 24.92 -3.11 5.73
CA LEU A 6 23.94 -2.84 6.77
C LEU A 6 24.18 -1.45 7.34
N HIS A 7 23.14 -0.60 7.30
CA HIS A 7 23.12 0.65 8.06
C HIS A 7 22.88 0.33 9.53
N ALA A 8 23.56 1.02 10.44
CA ALA A 8 23.46 0.81 11.87
C ALA A 8 23.68 2.10 12.65
N ASN A 9 23.17 2.14 13.89
CA ASN A 9 23.55 3.09 14.93
C ASN A 9 24.17 2.33 16.09
N THR A 10 25.23 2.84 16.70
CA THR A 10 26.02 2.13 17.73
C THR A 10 25.53 2.33 19.16
N MET A 11 24.45 3.10 19.37
CA MET A 11 23.84 3.26 20.70
C MET A 11 22.89 2.10 21.03
N TYR A 12 22.90 1.66 22.27
CA TYR A 12 22.08 0.55 22.79
C TYR A 12 21.28 0.97 24.04
N PRO A 13 19.92 1.07 23.99
CA PRO A 13 19.10 1.10 22.79
C PRO A 13 19.30 2.39 21.98
N THR A 14 19.14 2.30 20.66
CA THR A 14 19.14 3.48 19.79
C THR A 14 17.84 4.27 19.97
N PRO A 15 17.90 5.60 20.23
CA PRO A 15 16.73 6.47 20.17
C PRO A 15 16.10 6.48 18.76
N MET A 16 14.77 6.53 18.66
CA MET A 16 14.07 6.47 17.36
C MET A 16 14.46 7.61 16.42
N GLU A 17 14.70 8.81 16.94
CA GLU A 17 15.16 9.99 16.20
C GLU A 17 16.55 9.85 15.56
N ASP A 18 17.38 8.92 16.06
CA ASP A 18 18.75 8.69 15.59
C ASP A 18 18.85 7.52 14.59
N VAL A 19 17.75 6.81 14.32
CA VAL A 19 17.70 5.62 13.44
C VAL A 19 18.06 5.96 11.99
N ASN A 20 17.46 7.01 11.43
CA ASN A 20 17.69 7.51 10.07
C ASN A 20 17.66 6.42 8.97
N LEU A 21 16.56 5.70 8.85
CA LEU A 21 16.40 4.63 7.82
C LEU A 21 16.65 5.14 6.39
N ASN A 22 16.44 6.43 6.11
CA ASN A 22 16.72 7.00 4.78
C ASN A 22 18.21 6.92 4.41
N ALA A 23 19.12 6.85 5.40
CA ALA A 23 20.56 6.66 5.13
C ALA A 23 20.84 5.31 4.43
N MET A 24 20.02 4.28 4.70
CA MET A 24 20.09 2.99 3.99
C MET A 24 19.89 3.15 2.48
N LEU A 25 18.88 3.97 2.08
CA LEU A 25 18.63 4.26 0.66
C LEU A 25 19.76 5.08 0.02
N THR A 26 20.37 5.99 0.79
CA THR A 26 21.54 6.75 0.35
C THR A 26 22.72 5.83 0.06
N ILE A 27 23.00 4.89 0.98
CA ILE A 27 24.07 3.88 0.81
C ILE A 27 23.79 3.03 -0.43
N GLN A 28 22.55 2.55 -0.60
CA GLN A 28 22.18 1.75 -1.78
C GLN A 28 22.47 2.50 -3.08
N LYS A 29 22.03 3.74 -3.15
CA LYS A 29 22.17 4.57 -4.36
C LYS A 29 23.62 4.95 -4.66
N GLU A 30 24.38 5.33 -3.61
CA GLU A 30 25.74 5.84 -3.78
C GLU A 30 26.75 4.74 -4.17
N PHE A 31 26.57 3.54 -3.62
CA PHE A 31 27.53 2.43 -3.80
C PHE A 31 27.01 1.32 -4.72
N ASP A 32 25.79 1.42 -5.24
CA ASP A 32 25.14 0.41 -6.06
C ASP A 32 25.26 -1.01 -5.47
N VAL A 33 24.84 -1.15 -4.20
CA VAL A 33 24.91 -2.39 -3.42
C VAL A 33 23.56 -2.75 -2.83
N ALA A 34 23.35 -4.01 -2.50
CA ALA A 34 22.24 -4.42 -1.66
C ALA A 34 22.41 -3.81 -0.25
N VAL A 35 21.28 -3.49 0.41
CA VAL A 35 21.29 -2.90 1.73
C VAL A 35 20.48 -3.71 2.73
N GLY A 36 20.82 -3.54 3.99
CA GLY A 36 20.13 -4.07 5.15
C GLY A 36 20.21 -3.10 6.31
N TYR A 37 19.66 -3.52 7.44
CA TYR A 37 19.67 -2.75 8.67
C TYR A 37 20.12 -3.61 9.85
N SER A 38 21.09 -3.11 10.64
CA SER A 38 21.48 -3.67 11.92
C SER A 38 20.84 -2.83 13.03
N ASP A 39 19.81 -3.39 13.64
CA ASP A 39 18.90 -2.67 14.52
C ASP A 39 19.27 -2.84 16.00
N HIS A 40 19.39 -1.71 16.68
CA HIS A 40 19.64 -1.61 18.11
C HIS A 40 18.54 -0.85 18.87
N THR A 41 17.38 -0.64 18.22
CA THR A 41 16.21 -0.03 18.87
C THR A 41 15.46 -1.04 19.74
N LEU A 42 14.59 -0.54 20.61
CA LEU A 42 13.58 -1.38 21.26
C LEU A 42 12.44 -1.69 20.29
N GLY A 43 11.78 -2.85 20.46
CA GLY A 43 10.62 -3.24 19.65
C GLY A 43 11.01 -3.82 18.28
N ILE A 44 10.06 -3.82 17.36
CA ILE A 44 10.15 -4.50 16.06
C ILE A 44 9.80 -3.58 14.87
N GLU A 45 9.41 -2.35 15.16
CA GLU A 45 8.84 -1.41 14.19
C GLU A 45 9.87 -0.98 13.15
N VAL A 46 11.10 -0.75 13.60
CA VAL A 46 12.20 -0.29 12.74
C VAL A 46 12.60 -1.38 11.76
N ASP A 47 12.66 -2.63 12.20
CA ASP A 47 12.95 -3.79 11.35
C ASP A 47 11.92 -3.95 10.22
N ILE A 48 10.62 -3.82 10.57
CA ILE A 48 9.51 -3.90 9.61
C ILE A 48 9.61 -2.75 8.60
N ALA A 49 9.89 -1.53 9.08
CA ALA A 49 10.06 -0.36 8.24
C ALA A 49 11.26 -0.51 7.30
N ALA A 50 12.41 -0.98 7.81
CA ALA A 50 13.61 -1.21 7.02
C ALA A 50 13.34 -2.17 5.85
N VAL A 51 12.63 -3.29 6.11
CA VAL A 51 12.24 -4.25 5.05
C VAL A 51 11.29 -3.60 4.04
N SER A 52 10.32 -2.82 4.49
CA SER A 52 9.40 -2.11 3.57
C SER A 52 10.13 -1.09 2.68
N MET A 53 11.28 -0.58 3.13
CA MET A 53 12.17 0.31 2.38
C MET A 53 13.22 -0.43 1.54
N GLY A 54 13.23 -1.77 1.53
CA GLY A 54 14.10 -2.58 0.66
C GLY A 54 15.30 -3.22 1.35
N ALA A 55 15.35 -3.24 2.69
CA ALA A 55 16.36 -4.01 3.41
C ALA A 55 16.24 -5.50 3.06
N SER A 56 17.32 -6.10 2.58
CA SER A 56 17.41 -7.53 2.25
C SER A 56 17.89 -8.39 3.42
N ILE A 57 18.52 -7.75 4.41
CA ILE A 57 19.03 -8.37 5.64
C ILE A 57 18.63 -7.48 6.80
N VAL A 58 18.15 -8.10 7.87
CA VAL A 58 17.94 -7.49 9.18
C VAL A 58 18.79 -8.22 10.19
N GLU A 59 19.55 -7.48 10.97
CA GLU A 59 20.33 -7.96 12.10
C GLU A 59 19.78 -7.35 13.38
N LYS A 60 19.53 -8.18 14.40
CA LYS A 60 18.97 -7.74 15.67
C LYS A 60 19.44 -8.62 16.80
N HIS A 61 19.70 -8.00 17.95
CA HIS A 61 20.05 -8.72 19.17
C HIS A 61 18.91 -9.63 19.63
N PHE A 62 19.25 -10.83 20.04
CA PHE A 62 18.32 -11.86 20.49
C PHE A 62 18.73 -12.40 21.86
N THR A 63 17.76 -12.59 22.74
CA THR A 63 17.97 -13.18 24.07
C THR A 63 16.87 -14.18 24.41
N LEU A 64 17.16 -15.07 25.33
CA LEU A 64 16.14 -15.96 25.90
C LEU A 64 15.30 -15.28 26.99
N ASP A 65 15.90 -14.29 27.69
CA ASP A 65 15.26 -13.56 28.77
C ASP A 65 15.94 -12.20 28.95
N LYS A 66 15.18 -11.11 28.84
CA LYS A 66 15.65 -9.73 29.00
C LYS A 66 16.13 -9.40 30.41
N THR A 67 15.78 -10.22 31.40
CA THR A 67 16.19 -10.02 32.81
C THR A 67 17.56 -10.60 33.11
N MET A 68 18.17 -11.33 32.17
CA MET A 68 19.51 -11.88 32.36
C MET A 68 20.54 -10.75 32.57
N LYS A 69 21.61 -11.09 33.31
CA LYS A 69 22.73 -10.15 33.53
C LYS A 69 23.56 -9.99 32.26
N GLY A 70 23.73 -8.76 31.81
CA GLY A 70 24.53 -8.38 30.65
C GLY A 70 24.05 -7.08 30.04
N PRO A 71 24.86 -6.41 29.24
CA PRO A 71 24.53 -5.07 28.74
C PRO A 71 23.40 -5.10 27.69
N ASP A 72 23.30 -6.18 26.90
CA ASP A 72 22.48 -6.13 25.68
C ASP A 72 21.12 -6.84 25.84
N HIS A 73 20.91 -7.62 26.91
CA HIS A 73 19.67 -8.41 27.08
C HIS A 73 18.41 -7.54 27.09
N GLN A 74 18.45 -6.36 27.71
CA GLN A 74 17.29 -5.47 27.79
C GLN A 74 16.87 -4.89 26.43
N ALA A 75 17.82 -4.71 25.50
CA ALA A 75 17.56 -4.19 24.17
C ALA A 75 17.34 -5.30 23.12
N SER A 76 17.50 -6.56 23.51
CA SER A 76 17.33 -7.73 22.63
C SER A 76 15.87 -8.13 22.49
N LEU A 77 15.55 -8.85 21.43
CA LEU A 77 14.24 -9.50 21.28
C LEU A 77 14.23 -10.86 21.99
N GLU A 78 13.14 -11.18 22.68
CA GLU A 78 12.83 -12.51 23.16
C GLU A 78 12.19 -13.37 22.05
N PRO A 79 12.11 -14.72 22.21
CA PRO A 79 11.62 -15.61 21.15
C PRO A 79 10.24 -15.25 20.61
N HIS A 80 9.33 -14.78 21.47
CA HIS A 80 7.98 -14.40 21.06
C HIS A 80 7.97 -13.08 20.26
N GLU A 81 8.83 -12.12 20.62
CA GLU A 81 8.99 -10.85 19.91
C GLU A 81 9.65 -11.07 18.54
N LEU A 82 10.71 -11.89 18.47
CA LEU A 82 11.34 -12.27 17.21
C LEU A 82 10.34 -12.96 16.27
N ASN A 83 9.52 -13.87 16.79
CA ASN A 83 8.47 -14.50 15.99
C ASN A 83 7.47 -13.47 15.46
N ALA A 84 7.02 -12.52 16.30
CA ALA A 84 6.11 -11.45 15.91
C ALA A 84 6.73 -10.58 14.81
N MET A 85 8.00 -10.20 14.93
CA MET A 85 8.76 -9.45 13.91
C MET A 85 8.79 -10.19 12.57
N ILE A 86 9.17 -11.47 12.58
CA ILE A 86 9.25 -12.28 11.36
C ILE A 86 7.88 -12.38 10.68
N VAL A 87 6.81 -12.66 11.45
CA VAL A 87 5.45 -12.72 10.91
C VAL A 87 5.02 -11.40 10.30
N ALA A 88 5.30 -10.27 10.98
CA ALA A 88 4.98 -8.95 10.48
C ALA A 88 5.75 -8.63 9.18
N ILE A 89 7.05 -8.92 9.13
CA ILE A 89 7.89 -8.76 7.94
C ILE A 89 7.31 -9.57 6.76
N ARG A 90 7.00 -10.86 6.96
CA ARG A 90 6.45 -11.71 5.89
C ARG A 90 5.07 -11.24 5.40
N ASN A 91 4.28 -10.62 6.26
CA ASN A 91 3.02 -10.00 5.86
C ASN A 91 3.24 -8.72 5.04
N VAL A 92 4.18 -7.87 5.46
CA VAL A 92 4.53 -6.64 4.72
C VAL A 92 5.09 -6.98 3.34
N GLU A 93 5.99 -7.94 3.21
CA GLU A 93 6.51 -8.42 1.92
C GLU A 93 5.39 -8.81 0.93
N LYS A 94 4.37 -9.52 1.41
CA LYS A 94 3.19 -9.86 0.59
C LYS A 94 2.35 -8.62 0.24
N ALA A 95 2.27 -7.66 1.16
CA ALA A 95 1.45 -6.46 1.00
C ALA A 95 2.07 -5.43 0.06
N LEU A 96 3.40 -5.43 -0.12
CA LEU A 96 4.09 -4.51 -1.03
C LEU A 96 3.63 -4.68 -2.49
N GLY A 97 3.32 -5.90 -2.93
CA GLY A 97 2.84 -6.17 -4.28
C GLY A 97 3.85 -5.80 -5.38
N ASP A 98 3.34 -5.64 -6.59
CA ASP A 98 4.14 -5.35 -7.80
C ASP A 98 4.06 -3.87 -8.27
N GLY A 99 3.30 -3.03 -7.55
CA GLY A 99 3.09 -1.61 -7.88
C GLY A 99 2.09 -1.36 -9.02
N VAL A 100 1.51 -2.40 -9.63
CA VAL A 100 0.53 -2.23 -10.71
C VAL A 100 -0.88 -2.05 -10.14
N LYS A 101 -1.48 -0.87 -10.33
CA LYS A 101 -2.84 -0.60 -9.85
C LYS A 101 -3.90 -1.17 -10.80
N VAL A 102 -4.33 -2.39 -10.52
CA VAL A 102 -5.48 -3.06 -11.15
C VAL A 102 -6.44 -3.56 -10.07
N PRO A 103 -7.72 -3.82 -10.39
CA PRO A 103 -8.62 -4.46 -9.44
C PRO A 103 -8.07 -5.82 -9.01
N SER A 104 -7.86 -5.99 -7.72
CA SER A 104 -7.37 -7.24 -7.17
C SER A 104 -8.42 -8.37 -7.31
N ARG A 105 -7.96 -9.61 -7.19
CA ARG A 105 -8.87 -10.77 -7.24
C ARG A 105 -9.97 -10.69 -6.17
N SER A 106 -9.66 -10.16 -5.01
CA SER A 106 -10.63 -9.97 -3.91
C SER A 106 -11.62 -8.83 -4.17
N GLU A 107 -11.27 -7.83 -5.00
CA GLU A 107 -12.15 -6.72 -5.37
C GLU A 107 -13.12 -7.08 -6.50
N GLN A 108 -12.74 -8.01 -7.39
CA GLN A 108 -13.53 -8.34 -8.59
C GLN A 108 -15.00 -8.65 -8.31
N PRO A 109 -15.38 -9.46 -7.29
CA PRO A 109 -16.79 -9.73 -7.00
C PRO A 109 -17.60 -8.48 -6.61
N ASN A 110 -16.94 -7.49 -6.02
CA ASN A 110 -17.59 -6.27 -5.54
C ASN A 110 -17.75 -5.19 -6.62
N MET A 111 -17.02 -5.30 -7.74
CA MET A 111 -16.99 -4.25 -8.77
C MET A 111 -18.39 -3.91 -9.31
N MET A 112 -19.21 -4.92 -9.58
CA MET A 112 -20.58 -4.74 -10.08
C MET A 112 -21.45 -3.93 -9.13
N VAL A 113 -21.32 -4.18 -7.83
CA VAL A 113 -22.16 -3.55 -6.80
C VAL A 113 -21.66 -2.15 -6.41
N VAL A 114 -20.33 -1.98 -6.27
CA VAL A 114 -19.76 -0.72 -5.73
C VAL A 114 -19.48 0.33 -6.79
N ARG A 115 -19.20 -0.07 -8.04
CA ARG A 115 -19.02 0.87 -9.15
C ARG A 115 -20.33 1.54 -9.51
N LYS A 116 -20.22 2.67 -10.21
CA LYS A 116 -21.37 3.43 -10.69
C LYS A 116 -21.50 3.30 -12.21
N SER A 117 -22.69 3.52 -12.70
CA SER A 117 -23.02 3.70 -14.11
C SER A 117 -23.58 5.08 -14.35
N ILE A 118 -23.48 5.59 -15.57
CA ILE A 118 -24.20 6.78 -16.00
C ILE A 118 -25.67 6.40 -16.20
N VAL A 119 -26.55 7.14 -15.57
CA VAL A 119 -28.00 6.99 -15.67
C VAL A 119 -28.65 8.32 -16.03
N ALA A 120 -29.84 8.28 -16.59
CA ALA A 120 -30.64 9.49 -16.79
C ALA A 120 -31.08 10.08 -15.44
N ALA A 121 -30.79 11.37 -15.19
CA ALA A 121 -31.24 12.12 -14.01
C ALA A 121 -32.65 12.66 -14.18
N GLN A 122 -33.09 12.81 -15.45
CA GLN A 122 -34.40 13.27 -15.86
C GLN A 122 -34.77 12.60 -17.20
N PRO A 123 -36.05 12.65 -17.66
CA PRO A 123 -36.42 12.10 -18.95
C PRO A 123 -35.67 12.77 -20.09
N ILE A 124 -35.13 11.98 -21.03
CA ILE A 124 -34.41 12.44 -22.22
C ILE A 124 -35.12 11.87 -23.45
N LYS A 125 -35.40 12.70 -24.45
CA LYS A 125 -36.03 12.25 -25.67
C LYS A 125 -34.99 11.79 -26.72
N LYS A 126 -35.39 10.85 -27.56
CA LYS A 126 -34.56 10.40 -28.68
C LYS A 126 -34.15 11.60 -29.58
N GLY A 127 -32.86 11.70 -29.84
CA GLY A 127 -32.27 12.78 -30.64
C GLY A 127 -31.97 14.06 -29.87
N GLU A 128 -32.40 14.17 -28.61
CA GLU A 128 -32.08 15.30 -27.71
C GLU A 128 -30.60 15.32 -27.41
N LYS A 129 -30.00 16.51 -27.31
CA LYS A 129 -28.61 16.69 -26.90
C LYS A 129 -28.50 16.51 -25.38
N ILE A 130 -27.71 15.53 -24.96
CA ILE A 130 -27.49 15.24 -23.56
C ILE A 130 -26.62 16.34 -22.92
N THR A 131 -27.08 16.92 -21.83
CA THR A 131 -26.36 17.91 -21.01
C THR A 131 -25.93 17.27 -19.69
N GLU A 132 -25.12 17.97 -18.91
CA GLU A 132 -24.71 17.53 -17.57
C GLU A 132 -25.89 17.30 -16.64
N ASP A 133 -26.95 18.15 -16.73
CA ASP A 133 -28.15 18.04 -15.91
C ASP A 133 -29.03 16.81 -16.29
N HIS A 134 -28.82 16.27 -17.49
CA HIS A 134 -29.56 15.10 -17.95
C HIS A 134 -29.07 13.77 -17.37
N ILE A 135 -27.87 13.74 -16.80
CA ILE A 135 -27.22 12.48 -16.38
C ILE A 135 -26.70 12.54 -14.94
N ALA A 136 -26.63 11.38 -14.30
CA ALA A 136 -26.08 11.20 -12.96
C ALA A 136 -25.28 9.91 -12.87
N ALA A 137 -24.35 9.84 -11.92
CA ALA A 137 -23.58 8.62 -11.65
C ALA A 137 -24.16 7.88 -10.43
N LYS A 138 -24.86 6.76 -10.66
CA LYS A 138 -25.49 5.93 -9.62
C LYS A 138 -24.98 4.49 -9.65
N ARG A 139 -25.05 3.79 -8.51
CA ARG A 139 -24.83 2.34 -8.43
C ARG A 139 -26.06 1.59 -8.93
N PRO A 140 -25.89 0.37 -9.47
CA PRO A 140 -24.68 -0.43 -9.64
C PRO A 140 -23.87 -0.09 -10.89
N GLY A 141 -22.69 -0.75 -11.01
CA GLY A 141 -21.76 -0.58 -12.13
C GLY A 141 -22.02 -1.54 -13.29
N ASN A 142 -23.29 -1.73 -13.69
CA ASN A 142 -23.74 -2.65 -14.74
C ASN A 142 -24.01 -1.98 -16.10
N GLY A 143 -23.80 -0.67 -16.18
CA GLY A 143 -23.96 0.13 -17.40
C GLY A 143 -22.67 0.87 -17.77
N MET A 144 -22.83 1.98 -18.51
CA MET A 144 -21.71 2.81 -18.95
C MET A 144 -20.97 3.41 -17.78
N SER A 145 -19.64 3.27 -17.75
CA SER A 145 -18.79 3.82 -16.69
C SER A 145 -18.86 5.35 -16.66
N PRO A 146 -18.91 5.98 -15.47
CA PRO A 146 -18.79 7.44 -15.33
C PRO A 146 -17.48 8.03 -15.88
N MET A 147 -16.47 7.22 -16.11
CA MET A 147 -15.23 7.66 -16.79
C MET A 147 -15.48 8.10 -18.24
N LYS A 148 -16.66 7.78 -18.80
CA LYS A 148 -17.10 8.22 -20.13
C LYS A 148 -18.04 9.41 -20.11
N TRP A 149 -18.06 10.14 -19.00
CA TRP A 149 -18.94 11.29 -18.79
C TRP A 149 -18.85 12.32 -19.94
N ASP A 150 -17.62 12.71 -20.25
CA ASP A 150 -17.35 13.72 -21.29
C ASP A 150 -17.65 13.24 -22.72
N GLU A 151 -17.71 11.91 -22.94
CA GLU A 151 -18.15 11.32 -24.21
C GLU A 151 -19.69 11.37 -24.35
N VAL A 152 -20.41 11.30 -23.22
CA VAL A 152 -21.88 11.29 -23.18
C VAL A 152 -22.43 12.71 -23.25
N VAL A 153 -21.87 13.66 -22.48
CA VAL A 153 -22.27 15.05 -22.52
C VAL A 153 -22.00 15.64 -23.92
N GLY A 154 -23.00 16.28 -24.46
CA GLY A 154 -22.94 16.86 -25.82
C GLY A 154 -23.33 15.87 -26.93
N SER A 155 -23.41 14.58 -26.69
CA SER A 155 -23.90 13.57 -27.64
C SER A 155 -25.43 13.66 -27.82
N LYS A 156 -25.96 13.02 -28.85
CA LYS A 156 -27.40 12.89 -29.05
C LYS A 156 -27.92 11.59 -28.47
N SER A 157 -29.02 11.65 -27.75
CA SER A 157 -29.71 10.48 -27.23
C SER A 157 -30.15 9.55 -28.36
N ILE A 158 -29.86 8.27 -28.23
CA ILE A 158 -30.20 7.23 -29.23
C ILE A 158 -31.62 6.68 -29.08
N LYS A 159 -32.23 6.86 -27.89
CA LYS A 159 -33.62 6.47 -27.57
C LYS A 159 -34.21 7.42 -26.56
N ASP A 160 -35.50 7.21 -26.20
CA ASP A 160 -36.08 7.84 -25.01
C ASP A 160 -35.52 7.17 -23.76
N TYR A 161 -35.12 7.96 -22.77
CA TYR A 161 -34.70 7.49 -21.43
C TYR A 161 -35.65 8.03 -20.36
N GLN A 162 -35.95 7.17 -19.40
CA GLN A 162 -36.64 7.54 -18.17
C GLN A 162 -35.63 7.81 -17.06
N ILE A 163 -36.10 8.46 -15.99
CA ILE A 163 -35.26 8.69 -14.79
C ILE A 163 -34.71 7.33 -14.31
N ASP A 164 -33.43 7.32 -13.92
CA ASP A 164 -32.66 6.16 -13.44
C ASP A 164 -32.40 5.04 -14.49
N GLU A 165 -32.81 5.25 -15.72
CA GLU A 165 -32.46 4.33 -16.79
C GLU A 165 -30.98 4.47 -17.18
N LEU A 166 -30.33 3.34 -17.46
CA LEU A 166 -28.93 3.29 -17.91
C LEU A 166 -28.77 3.94 -19.28
N ILE A 167 -27.79 4.85 -19.40
CA ILE A 167 -27.39 5.48 -20.65
C ILE A 167 -26.55 4.52 -21.51
#